data_f1f68ab78325caf599a086e559f1615f
#
_entry.id   f1f68ab78325caf599a086e559f1615f
#
_cell.length_a   1.000
_cell.length_b   1.000
_cell.length_c   1.000
_cell.angle_alpha   90.00
_cell.angle_beta   90.00
_cell.angle_gamma   90.00
#
_symmetry.space_group_name_H-M   'P 1'
#
loop_
_entity.id
_entity.type
_entity.pdbx_description
1 polymer ?
#
loop_
_entity_poly.entity_id
_entity_poly.type
_entity_poly.pdbx_seq_one_letter_code
_entity_poly.pdbx_strand_id
1 'polypeptide(L)'
;MKKIIAIALVLALSMMAVCAMADTVKIGIFEPASGDNGAGGKQEVIGMEYAHSLVPTIEVDGKTYDVELVIVDNQSATDKAVSAAQELVDAGVSIVLGSYGSGVSMAGGEVFADAEIPAIGASCTNPGVTSLCDYYWRVCFLDPFQGTVMANFAKDQFGAQTAYVLSQLGDDYTTGLATYFAKAFEAMGGKVINEQFTEGTSDYTAYLNNAVNGGADVIFCPTSTTVASLLINQAASMNIAMPLLAGDTWESSVILDAAKGTNLTICCSTFFDENDGNAVAAEFVQGFKAWLNANADKKTNNGGNDIVAAVSALGYDAYMVAVEAIKAAGSIEGADIAEALPSVAIDGVTGAISFDEIGDANKDMAYIKKANTETVSFDFVKTQSVAELAN
;
A
#
# COMPACT_ATOMS: atom_id res chain seq x y z
N MET A 1 49.90 40.26 -26.67
CA MET A 1 48.46 40.49 -26.48
C MET A 1 47.60 39.29 -26.91
N LYS A 2 47.73 38.75 -28.16
CA LYS A 2 46.90 37.61 -28.60
C LYS A 2 47.04 36.33 -27.76
N LYS A 3 48.22 36.02 -27.21
CA LYS A 3 48.45 34.84 -26.34
C LYS A 3 47.88 34.98 -24.92
N ILE A 4 47.82 36.21 -24.39
CA ILE A 4 47.25 36.50 -23.06
C ILE A 4 45.74 36.48 -23.13
N ILE A 5 45.13 36.91 -24.25
CA ILE A 5 43.70 36.86 -24.48
C ILE A 5 43.21 35.39 -24.62
N ALA A 6 44.01 34.52 -25.29
CA ALA A 6 43.68 33.09 -25.43
C ALA A 6 43.72 32.36 -24.09
N ILE A 7 44.68 32.67 -23.20
CA ILE A 7 44.78 32.04 -21.85
C ILE A 7 43.64 32.55 -20.96
N ALA A 8 43.25 33.82 -21.03
CA ALA A 8 42.12 34.34 -20.29
C ALA A 8 40.77 33.75 -20.76
N LEU A 9 40.62 33.47 -22.08
CA LEU A 9 39.42 32.82 -22.61
C LEU A 9 39.34 31.35 -22.19
N VAL A 10 40.46 30.61 -22.13
CA VAL A 10 40.52 29.22 -21.69
C VAL A 10 40.24 29.14 -20.17
N LEU A 11 40.73 30.06 -19.36
CA LEU A 11 40.44 30.13 -17.94
C LEU A 11 38.96 30.52 -17.69
N ALA A 12 38.37 31.41 -18.47
CA ALA A 12 36.96 31.77 -18.39
C ALA A 12 36.01 30.61 -18.82
N LEU A 13 36.41 29.85 -19.85
CA LEU A 13 35.67 28.65 -20.25
C LEU A 13 35.82 27.48 -19.25
N SER A 14 36.97 27.37 -18.57
CA SER A 14 37.14 26.34 -17.52
C SER A 14 36.41 26.69 -16.20
N MET A 15 36.10 27.98 -15.96
CA MET A 15 35.24 28.36 -14.85
C MET A 15 33.74 28.22 -15.11
N MET A 16 33.31 28.06 -16.38
CA MET A 16 31.90 27.79 -16.72
C MET A 16 31.54 26.30 -16.76
N ALA A 17 32.48 25.40 -16.53
CA ALA A 17 32.24 23.95 -16.51
C ALA A 17 32.31 23.36 -15.12
N VAL A 18 32.09 24.13 -14.08
CA VAL A 18 31.54 23.56 -12.85
C VAL A 18 30.05 23.44 -13.12
N CYS A 19 29.62 22.34 -13.75
CA CYS A 19 28.29 21.80 -13.54
C CYS A 19 28.20 21.68 -12.02
N ALA A 20 27.50 22.61 -11.36
CA ALA A 20 27.04 22.34 -10.02
C ALA A 20 26.25 21.02 -10.15
N MET A 21 26.83 19.90 -9.70
CA MET A 21 26.03 18.71 -9.46
C MET A 21 24.97 19.20 -8.48
N ALA A 22 23.71 19.14 -8.88
CA ALA A 22 22.63 19.45 -7.96
C ALA A 22 22.82 18.54 -6.74
N ASP A 23 22.72 19.13 -5.57
CA ASP A 23 22.73 18.31 -4.35
C ASP A 23 21.52 17.39 -4.41
N THR A 24 21.69 16.15 -3.96
CA THR A 24 20.68 15.10 -4.10
C THR A 24 20.16 14.70 -2.72
N VAL A 25 18.84 14.55 -2.59
CA VAL A 25 18.20 13.87 -1.46
C VAL A 25 17.69 12.52 -1.96
N LYS A 26 18.00 11.46 -1.21
CA LYS A 26 17.58 10.09 -1.58
C LYS A 26 16.35 9.67 -0.78
N ILE A 27 15.32 9.24 -1.49
CA ILE A 27 14.14 8.60 -0.91
C ILE A 27 14.22 7.11 -1.23
N GLY A 28 14.27 6.28 -0.18
CA GLY A 28 14.26 4.83 -0.31
C GLY A 28 12.86 4.31 -0.61
N ILE A 29 12.75 3.29 -1.46
CA ILE A 29 11.50 2.57 -1.71
C ILE A 29 11.71 1.12 -1.31
N PHE A 30 11.03 0.70 -0.25
CA PHE A 30 11.12 -0.62 0.39
C PHE A 30 9.87 -1.43 0.05
N GLU A 31 9.73 -1.85 -1.22
CA GLU A 31 8.52 -2.51 -1.72
C GLU A 31 8.79 -3.86 -2.36
N PRO A 32 7.82 -4.81 -2.33
CA PRO A 32 7.99 -6.05 -3.06
C PRO A 32 7.79 -5.82 -4.57
N ALA A 33 8.81 -6.13 -5.36
CA ALA A 33 8.70 -6.28 -6.81
C ALA A 33 8.46 -7.75 -7.20
N SER A 34 8.65 -8.68 -6.24
CA SER A 34 8.49 -10.12 -6.40
C SER A 34 7.84 -10.75 -5.17
N GLY A 35 7.65 -12.09 -5.19
CA GLY A 35 6.97 -12.81 -4.11
C GLY A 35 5.45 -12.64 -4.14
N ASP A 36 4.80 -13.03 -3.05
CA ASP A 36 3.34 -13.22 -2.98
C ASP A 36 2.53 -11.94 -3.12
N ASN A 37 3.11 -10.79 -2.81
CA ASN A 37 2.50 -9.46 -2.92
C ASN A 37 3.17 -8.57 -4.01
N GLY A 38 4.03 -9.15 -4.85
CA GLY A 38 4.78 -8.39 -5.85
C GLY A 38 3.93 -7.59 -6.85
N ALA A 39 2.68 -8.00 -7.09
CA ALA A 39 1.76 -7.24 -7.93
C ALA A 39 1.33 -5.92 -7.25
N GLY A 40 0.94 -5.99 -5.97
CA GLY A 40 0.54 -4.82 -5.18
C GLY A 40 1.69 -3.85 -4.94
N GLY A 41 2.86 -4.36 -4.53
CA GLY A 41 4.03 -3.50 -4.33
C GLY A 41 4.47 -2.75 -5.59
N LYS A 42 4.42 -3.39 -6.77
CA LYS A 42 4.64 -2.68 -8.04
C LYS A 42 3.63 -1.55 -8.27
N GLN A 43 2.38 -1.74 -7.87
CA GLN A 43 1.34 -0.71 -7.98
C GLN A 43 1.58 0.46 -7.00
N GLU A 44 2.10 0.20 -5.80
CA GLU A 44 2.54 1.27 -4.88
C GLU A 44 3.72 2.05 -5.47
N VAL A 45 4.74 1.34 -5.94
CA VAL A 45 5.93 1.95 -6.56
C VAL A 45 5.57 2.89 -7.71
N ILE A 46 4.68 2.47 -8.63
CA ILE A 46 4.29 3.36 -9.75
C ILE A 46 3.51 4.59 -9.29
N GLY A 47 2.79 4.52 -8.18
CA GLY A 47 2.19 5.70 -7.53
C GLY A 47 3.26 6.68 -7.04
N MET A 48 4.28 6.18 -6.34
CA MET A 48 5.44 6.95 -5.88
C MET A 48 6.24 7.55 -7.05
N GLU A 49 6.50 6.77 -8.10
CA GLU A 49 7.20 7.23 -9.31
C GLU A 49 6.42 8.30 -10.08
N TYR A 50 5.09 8.18 -10.11
CA TYR A 50 4.26 9.22 -10.71
C TYR A 50 4.34 10.52 -9.90
N ALA A 51 4.24 10.46 -8.58
CA ALA A 51 4.42 11.61 -7.71
C ALA A 51 5.79 12.25 -7.90
N HIS A 52 6.87 11.45 -7.94
CA HIS A 52 8.22 11.90 -8.23
C HIS A 52 8.32 12.59 -9.61
N SER A 53 7.63 12.08 -10.62
CA SER A 53 7.63 12.72 -11.94
C SER A 53 7.01 14.12 -11.96
N LEU A 54 6.14 14.44 -10.99
CA LEU A 54 5.51 15.74 -10.80
C LEU A 54 6.35 16.64 -9.88
N VAL A 55 7.00 16.06 -8.87
CA VAL A 55 7.82 16.78 -7.87
C VAL A 55 9.22 16.15 -7.81
N PRO A 56 10.06 16.33 -8.85
CA PRO A 56 11.39 15.72 -8.92
C PRO A 56 12.46 16.45 -8.09
N THR A 57 12.11 17.60 -7.50
CA THR A 57 13.03 18.43 -6.72
C THR A 57 12.36 18.92 -5.44
N ILE A 58 13.16 19.13 -4.38
CA ILE A 58 12.69 19.65 -3.10
C ILE A 58 13.55 20.86 -2.72
N GLU A 59 12.92 21.94 -2.27
CA GLU A 59 13.62 23.09 -1.70
C GLU A 59 13.69 22.94 -0.17
N VAL A 60 14.92 22.93 0.37
CA VAL A 60 15.22 22.81 1.79
C VAL A 60 16.14 23.95 2.19
N ASP A 61 15.71 24.81 3.10
CA ASP A 61 16.45 25.97 3.60
C ASP A 61 17.05 26.86 2.48
N GLY A 62 16.26 27.10 1.43
CA GLY A 62 16.65 27.94 0.27
C GLY A 62 17.61 27.25 -0.71
N LYS A 63 17.85 25.97 -0.58
CA LYS A 63 18.64 25.15 -1.49
C LYS A 63 17.78 24.10 -2.17
N THR A 64 17.90 23.96 -3.49
CA THR A 64 17.18 22.97 -4.28
C THR A 64 17.99 21.66 -4.33
N TYR A 65 17.32 20.55 -4.04
CA TYR A 65 17.85 19.19 -4.15
C TYR A 65 17.09 18.43 -5.22
N ASP A 66 17.81 17.71 -6.07
CA ASP A 66 17.19 16.69 -6.93
C ASP A 66 16.81 15.47 -6.07
N VAL A 67 15.62 14.89 -6.29
CA VAL A 67 15.20 13.67 -5.62
C VAL A 67 15.69 12.45 -6.41
N GLU A 68 16.39 11.55 -5.74
CA GLU A 68 16.75 10.23 -6.26
C GLU A 68 15.92 9.15 -5.56
N LEU A 69 15.24 8.31 -6.33
CA LEU A 69 14.54 7.14 -5.78
C LEU A 69 15.49 5.93 -5.76
N VAL A 70 15.71 5.36 -4.59
CA VAL A 70 16.48 4.11 -4.40
C VAL A 70 15.49 2.99 -4.13
N ILE A 71 15.27 2.12 -5.12
CA ILE A 71 14.24 1.08 -5.05
C ILE A 71 14.89 -0.27 -4.73
N VAL A 72 14.43 -0.91 -3.66
CA VAL A 72 14.89 -2.24 -3.22
C VAL A 72 13.71 -3.19 -3.11
N ASP A 73 13.84 -4.38 -3.72
CA ASP A 73 12.86 -5.46 -3.65
C ASP A 73 13.00 -6.26 -2.35
N ASN A 74 12.04 -6.19 -1.46
CA ASN A 74 11.99 -6.99 -0.23
C ASN A 74 11.36 -8.38 -0.42
N GLN A 75 10.96 -8.72 -1.64
CA GLN A 75 10.47 -10.03 -2.08
C GLN A 75 9.21 -10.53 -1.34
N SER A 76 8.43 -9.66 -0.72
CA SER A 76 7.28 -10.01 0.15
C SER A 76 7.65 -10.91 1.34
N ALA A 77 8.91 -10.95 1.76
CA ALA A 77 9.40 -11.94 2.70
C ALA A 77 10.06 -11.29 3.92
N THR A 78 9.61 -11.65 5.12
CA THR A 78 10.14 -11.10 6.39
C THR A 78 11.61 -11.48 6.61
N ASP A 79 12.05 -12.65 6.15
CA ASP A 79 13.45 -13.09 6.20
C ASP A 79 14.36 -12.30 5.25
N LYS A 80 13.83 -11.59 4.25
CA LYS A 80 14.54 -10.70 3.33
C LYS A 80 14.47 -9.23 3.74
N ALA A 81 13.49 -8.88 4.55
CA ALA A 81 13.21 -7.50 4.96
C ALA A 81 14.44 -6.81 5.57
N VAL A 82 15.11 -7.46 6.50
CA VAL A 82 16.29 -6.90 7.20
C VAL A 82 17.44 -6.59 6.22
N SER A 83 17.71 -7.50 5.27
CA SER A 83 18.77 -7.28 4.27
C SER A 83 18.41 -6.19 3.26
N ALA A 84 17.16 -6.13 2.84
CA ALA A 84 16.66 -5.09 1.94
C ALA A 84 16.63 -3.71 2.61
N ALA A 85 16.24 -3.65 3.89
CA ALA A 85 16.30 -2.42 4.68
C ALA A 85 17.74 -1.92 4.86
N GLN A 86 18.69 -2.83 5.16
CA GLN A 86 20.10 -2.49 5.28
C GLN A 86 20.69 -1.94 3.96
N GLU A 87 20.25 -2.45 2.81
CA GLU A 87 20.67 -1.92 1.51
C GLU A 87 20.27 -0.46 1.32
N LEU A 88 19.07 -0.08 1.77
CA LEU A 88 18.62 1.32 1.76
C LEU A 88 19.41 2.19 2.73
N VAL A 89 19.72 1.70 3.93
CA VAL A 89 20.56 2.39 4.91
C VAL A 89 21.97 2.63 4.34
N ASP A 90 22.57 1.60 3.73
CA ASP A 90 23.91 1.69 3.13
C ASP A 90 23.93 2.62 1.91
N ALA A 91 22.80 2.77 1.20
CA ALA A 91 22.64 3.72 0.10
C ALA A 91 22.56 5.18 0.59
N GLY A 92 22.36 5.41 1.89
CA GLY A 92 22.28 6.74 2.51
C GLY A 92 20.99 7.46 2.14
N VAL A 93 19.85 6.79 2.27
CA VAL A 93 18.53 7.41 2.07
C VAL A 93 18.15 8.26 3.29
N SER A 94 17.44 9.34 3.06
CA SER A 94 16.98 10.29 4.09
C SER A 94 15.66 9.84 4.73
N ILE A 95 14.83 9.14 3.98
CA ILE A 95 13.51 8.65 4.37
C ILE A 95 13.15 7.44 3.50
N VAL A 96 12.33 6.53 4.02
CA VAL A 96 11.89 5.32 3.31
C VAL A 96 10.38 5.36 3.08
N LEU A 97 9.92 4.89 1.92
CA LEU A 97 8.51 4.64 1.59
C LEU A 97 8.27 3.13 1.45
N GLY A 98 7.16 2.63 1.98
CA GLY A 98 6.78 1.22 1.96
C GLY A 98 6.88 0.62 3.37
N SER A 99 6.55 -0.64 3.55
CA SER A 99 6.28 -1.68 2.57
C SER A 99 4.77 -1.96 2.47
N TYR A 100 4.38 -2.67 1.37
CA TYR A 100 3.03 -3.23 1.19
C TYR A 100 2.67 -4.24 2.30
N GLY A 101 3.60 -5.08 2.71
CA GLY A 101 3.37 -6.15 3.69
C GLY A 101 3.63 -5.71 5.12
N SER A 102 2.66 -5.90 6.03
CA SER A 102 2.79 -5.48 7.45
C SER A 102 3.95 -6.16 8.19
N GLY A 103 4.11 -7.49 8.07
CA GLY A 103 5.22 -8.21 8.70
C GLY A 103 6.59 -7.81 8.14
N VAL A 104 6.66 -7.52 6.83
CA VAL A 104 7.87 -7.00 6.17
C VAL A 104 8.20 -5.59 6.67
N SER A 105 7.18 -4.74 6.82
CA SER A 105 7.33 -3.39 7.38
C SER A 105 7.86 -3.41 8.81
N MET A 106 7.31 -4.28 9.68
CA MET A 106 7.80 -4.44 11.05
C MET A 106 9.25 -4.90 11.10
N ALA A 107 9.62 -5.91 10.29
CA ALA A 107 10.98 -6.43 10.26
C ALA A 107 12.00 -5.43 9.68
N GLY A 108 11.63 -4.64 8.68
CA GLY A 108 12.48 -3.57 8.13
C GLY A 108 12.54 -2.34 9.04
N GLY A 109 11.45 -2.06 9.75
CA GLY A 109 11.33 -0.91 10.64
C GLY A 109 12.36 -0.86 11.75
N GLU A 110 12.73 -2.02 12.32
CA GLU A 110 13.81 -2.11 13.32
C GLU A 110 15.16 -1.61 12.77
N VAL A 111 15.47 -1.95 11.51
CA VAL A 111 16.72 -1.52 10.85
C VAL A 111 16.70 -0.01 10.59
N PHE A 112 15.57 0.53 10.16
CA PHE A 112 15.41 1.97 9.91
C PHE A 112 15.49 2.77 11.21
N ALA A 113 14.86 2.29 12.28
CA ALA A 113 14.91 2.93 13.59
C ALA A 113 16.33 2.97 14.16
N ASP A 114 17.08 1.85 14.05
CA ASP A 114 18.49 1.80 14.49
C ASP A 114 19.40 2.78 13.71
N ALA A 115 19.02 3.10 12.46
CA ALA A 115 19.71 4.05 11.61
C ALA A 115 19.17 5.49 11.70
N GLU A 116 18.15 5.74 12.55
CA GLU A 116 17.47 7.03 12.68
C GLU A 116 16.88 7.54 11.34
N ILE A 117 16.40 6.62 10.48
CA ILE A 117 15.77 6.92 9.19
C ILE A 117 14.27 6.66 9.31
N PRO A 118 13.40 7.68 9.14
CA PRO A 118 11.96 7.47 9.21
C PRO A 118 11.43 6.69 8.00
N ALA A 119 10.39 5.89 8.21
CA ALA A 119 9.67 5.16 7.18
C ALA A 119 8.20 5.56 7.14
N ILE A 120 7.62 5.62 5.92
CA ILE A 120 6.19 5.88 5.69
C ILE A 120 5.59 4.70 4.95
N GLY A 121 4.78 3.91 5.64
CA GLY A 121 4.02 2.81 5.06
C GLY A 121 2.88 3.32 4.18
N ALA A 122 2.75 2.77 2.98
CA ALA A 122 1.65 3.11 2.09
C ALA A 122 0.38 2.32 2.48
N SER A 123 0.43 0.98 2.49
CA SER A 123 -0.75 0.14 2.74
C SER A 123 -0.58 -0.91 3.84
N CYS A 124 0.47 -0.86 4.64
CA CYS A 124 0.69 -1.79 5.76
C CYS A 124 -0.25 -1.48 6.94
N THR A 125 -1.38 -2.17 7.02
CA THR A 125 -2.52 -1.86 7.89
C THR A 125 -2.46 -2.44 9.30
N ASN A 126 -1.54 -3.37 9.59
CA ASN A 126 -1.45 -3.96 10.93
C ASN A 126 -0.99 -2.93 11.97
N PRO A 127 -1.69 -2.78 13.12
CA PRO A 127 -1.32 -1.83 14.17
C PRO A 127 0.12 -1.96 14.67
N GLY A 128 0.71 -3.16 14.59
CA GLY A 128 2.09 -3.42 15.03
C GLY A 128 3.15 -2.61 14.28
N VAL A 129 2.86 -2.15 13.07
CA VAL A 129 3.84 -1.42 12.24
C VAL A 129 4.32 -0.13 12.92
N THR A 130 3.41 0.66 13.46
CA THR A 130 3.72 1.92 14.15
C THR A 130 3.87 1.73 15.64
N SER A 131 3.00 0.93 16.28
CA SER A 131 3.02 0.75 17.73
C SER A 131 4.26 0.02 18.27
N LEU A 132 5.04 -0.63 17.41
CA LEU A 132 6.31 -1.30 17.78
C LEU A 132 7.55 -0.55 17.28
N CYS A 133 7.39 0.54 16.52
CA CYS A 133 8.51 1.27 15.92
C CYS A 133 8.23 2.78 15.86
N ASP A 134 8.92 3.56 16.67
CA ASP A 134 8.77 5.03 16.74
C ASP A 134 9.30 5.77 15.50
N TYR A 135 9.94 5.07 14.56
CA TYR A 135 10.43 5.58 13.28
C TYR A 135 9.56 5.14 12.10
N TYR A 136 8.33 4.63 12.36
CA TYR A 136 7.40 4.23 11.31
C TYR A 136 6.11 5.05 11.38
N TRP A 137 5.73 5.65 10.27
CA TRP A 137 4.45 6.32 10.01
C TRP A 137 3.69 5.56 8.93
N ARG A 138 2.42 5.85 8.74
CA ARG A 138 1.65 5.29 7.61
C ARG A 138 0.57 6.24 7.11
N VAL A 139 0.17 6.09 5.84
CA VAL A 139 -0.88 6.91 5.22
C VAL A 139 -2.21 6.17 5.03
N CYS A 140 -2.30 4.89 5.40
CA CYS A 140 -3.51 4.07 5.30
C CYS A 140 -4.29 4.00 6.63
N PHE A 141 -5.50 3.44 6.57
CA PHE A 141 -6.26 3.04 7.76
C PHE A 141 -5.72 1.73 8.38
N LEU A 142 -6.29 1.32 9.52
CA LEU A 142 -5.84 0.16 10.28
C LEU A 142 -6.77 -1.05 10.16
N ASP A 143 -6.21 -2.26 10.37
CA ASP A 143 -6.93 -3.53 10.41
C ASP A 143 -8.11 -3.59 11.38
N PRO A 144 -8.08 -2.99 12.61
CA PRO A 144 -9.25 -2.96 13.49
C PRO A 144 -10.46 -2.29 12.84
N PHE A 145 -10.25 -1.19 12.12
CA PHE A 145 -11.28 -0.51 11.36
C PHE A 145 -11.71 -1.35 10.16
N GLN A 146 -10.76 -1.81 9.35
CA GLN A 146 -11.01 -2.61 8.16
C GLN A 146 -11.78 -3.91 8.46
N GLY A 147 -11.37 -4.63 9.51
CA GLY A 147 -12.05 -5.86 9.95
C GLY A 147 -13.49 -5.60 10.38
N THR A 148 -13.72 -4.49 11.10
CA THR A 148 -15.06 -4.07 11.50
C THR A 148 -15.93 -3.70 10.30
N VAL A 149 -15.37 -2.95 9.33
CA VAL A 149 -16.05 -2.61 8.07
C VAL A 149 -16.53 -3.86 7.34
N MET A 150 -15.66 -4.84 7.16
CA MET A 150 -15.99 -6.06 6.42
C MET A 150 -16.94 -6.98 7.19
N ALA A 151 -16.89 -6.99 8.51
CA ALA A 151 -17.83 -7.73 9.34
C ALA A 151 -19.26 -7.13 9.26
N ASN A 152 -19.37 -5.79 9.33
CA ASN A 152 -20.63 -5.10 9.10
C ASN A 152 -21.16 -5.34 7.69
N PHE A 153 -20.30 -5.24 6.69
CA PHE A 153 -20.68 -5.49 5.30
C PHE A 153 -21.21 -6.92 5.10
N ALA A 154 -20.58 -7.93 5.71
CA ALA A 154 -21.05 -9.31 5.67
C ALA A 154 -22.46 -9.47 6.25
N LYS A 155 -22.74 -8.79 7.37
CA LYS A 155 -24.06 -8.77 8.01
C LYS A 155 -25.10 -8.05 7.16
N ASP A 156 -24.81 -6.83 6.74
CA ASP A 156 -25.75 -5.94 6.09
C ASP A 156 -26.08 -6.38 4.67
N GLN A 157 -25.06 -6.75 3.89
CA GLN A 157 -25.22 -7.06 2.48
C GLN A 157 -25.72 -8.48 2.25
N PHE A 158 -25.26 -9.43 3.06
CA PHE A 158 -25.53 -10.86 2.85
C PHE A 158 -26.41 -11.48 3.95
N GLY A 159 -26.73 -10.75 5.02
CA GLY A 159 -27.48 -11.27 6.15
C GLY A 159 -26.72 -12.38 6.89
N ALA A 160 -25.39 -12.41 6.77
CA ALA A 160 -24.56 -13.52 7.24
C ALA A 160 -24.70 -13.76 8.74
N GLN A 161 -24.94 -15.00 9.14
CA GLN A 161 -25.00 -15.44 10.54
C GLN A 161 -23.76 -16.26 10.91
N THR A 162 -23.15 -16.95 9.93
CA THR A 162 -21.94 -17.75 10.11
C THR A 162 -20.90 -17.30 9.07
N ALA A 163 -19.73 -16.89 9.53
CA ALA A 163 -18.57 -16.60 8.70
C ALA A 163 -17.51 -17.69 8.84
N TYR A 164 -16.97 -18.14 7.72
CA TYR A 164 -15.75 -18.94 7.70
C TYR A 164 -14.57 -18.01 7.49
N VAL A 165 -13.63 -18.01 8.43
CA VAL A 165 -12.47 -17.12 8.42
C VAL A 165 -11.22 -17.97 8.18
N LEU A 166 -10.49 -17.67 7.11
CA LEU A 166 -9.30 -18.42 6.70
C LEU A 166 -8.10 -17.46 6.61
N SER A 167 -7.03 -17.74 7.38
CA SER A 167 -5.82 -16.91 7.40
C SER A 167 -4.55 -17.75 7.26
N GLN A 168 -3.45 -17.12 6.87
CA GLN A 168 -2.14 -17.77 6.80
C GLN A 168 -1.47 -17.74 8.17
N LEU A 169 -1.07 -18.90 8.67
CA LEU A 169 -0.37 -19.04 9.94
C LEU A 169 1.00 -18.35 9.85
N GLY A 170 1.28 -17.45 10.81
CA GLY A 170 2.56 -16.74 10.89
C GLY A 170 2.69 -15.51 10.00
N ASP A 171 1.64 -15.15 9.27
CA ASP A 171 1.57 -13.89 8.54
C ASP A 171 0.80 -12.83 9.38
N ASP A 172 1.47 -11.72 9.70
CA ASP A 172 0.96 -10.72 10.63
C ASP A 172 -0.27 -9.97 10.09
N TYR A 173 -0.30 -9.68 8.77
CA TYR A 173 -1.45 -9.04 8.15
C TYR A 173 -2.66 -9.98 8.15
N THR A 174 -2.52 -11.19 7.61
CA THR A 174 -3.66 -12.08 7.42
C THR A 174 -4.26 -12.54 8.75
N THR A 175 -3.42 -12.87 9.75
CA THR A 175 -3.88 -13.27 11.09
C THR A 175 -4.45 -12.10 11.87
N GLY A 176 -3.87 -10.91 11.74
CA GLY A 176 -4.35 -9.69 12.38
C GLY A 176 -5.74 -9.31 11.89
N LEU A 177 -5.88 -9.10 10.58
CA LEU A 177 -7.14 -8.68 9.97
C LEU A 177 -8.25 -9.75 10.16
N ALA A 178 -7.92 -11.05 10.01
CA ALA A 178 -8.85 -12.15 10.30
C ALA A 178 -9.36 -12.09 11.75
N THR A 179 -8.49 -11.79 12.70
CA THR A 179 -8.85 -11.67 14.13
C THR A 179 -9.77 -10.49 14.38
N TYR A 180 -9.52 -9.32 13.76
CA TYR A 180 -10.38 -8.15 13.91
C TYR A 180 -11.75 -8.35 13.28
N PHE A 181 -11.79 -8.93 12.09
CA PHE A 181 -13.07 -9.33 11.46
C PHE A 181 -13.86 -10.28 12.36
N ALA A 182 -13.23 -11.36 12.85
CA ALA A 182 -13.88 -12.36 13.69
C ALA A 182 -14.47 -11.73 14.96
N LYS A 183 -13.68 -10.90 15.67
CA LYS A 183 -14.15 -10.20 16.89
C LYS A 183 -15.36 -9.29 16.60
N ALA A 184 -15.31 -8.50 15.52
CA ALA A 184 -16.40 -7.62 15.15
C ALA A 184 -17.66 -8.41 14.76
N PHE A 185 -17.51 -9.48 13.98
CA PHE A 185 -18.61 -10.33 13.55
C PHE A 185 -19.30 -11.05 14.73
N GLU A 186 -18.53 -11.58 15.68
CA GLU A 186 -19.01 -12.21 16.91
C GLU A 186 -19.70 -11.18 17.85
N ALA A 187 -19.15 -9.96 17.96
CA ALA A 187 -19.77 -8.87 18.76
C ALA A 187 -21.16 -8.51 18.24
N MET A 188 -21.41 -8.68 16.93
CA MET A 188 -22.73 -8.50 16.31
C MET A 188 -23.60 -9.78 16.35
N GLY A 189 -23.27 -10.76 17.19
CA GLY A 189 -24.02 -12.00 17.38
C GLY A 189 -23.83 -13.03 16.24
N GLY A 190 -22.80 -12.88 15.42
CA GLY A 190 -22.43 -13.86 14.40
C GLY A 190 -21.67 -15.03 14.99
N LYS A 191 -21.59 -16.12 14.22
CA LYS A 191 -20.75 -17.29 14.51
C LYS A 191 -19.56 -17.31 13.58
N VAL A 192 -18.37 -17.57 14.11
CA VAL A 192 -17.14 -17.70 13.33
C VAL A 192 -16.63 -19.15 13.35
N ILE A 193 -16.26 -19.65 12.19
CA ILE A 193 -15.47 -20.87 12.01
C ILE A 193 -14.09 -20.40 11.52
N ASN A 194 -13.08 -20.54 12.38
CA ASN A 194 -11.74 -20.03 12.10
C ASN A 194 -10.79 -21.18 11.80
N GLU A 195 -10.12 -21.14 10.65
CA GLU A 195 -9.06 -22.06 10.27
C GLU A 195 -7.83 -21.32 9.74
N GLN A 196 -6.69 -21.99 9.80
CA GLN A 196 -5.43 -21.45 9.31
C GLN A 196 -4.75 -22.45 8.37
N PHE A 197 -4.11 -21.93 7.32
CA PHE A 197 -3.24 -22.71 6.43
C PHE A 197 -1.78 -22.30 6.64
N THR A 198 -0.86 -23.15 6.25
CA THR A 198 0.57 -22.87 6.33
C THR A 198 1.08 -22.23 5.04
N GLU A 199 2.15 -21.47 5.12
CA GLU A 199 2.87 -20.97 3.96
C GLU A 199 3.17 -22.09 2.95
N GLY A 200 3.10 -21.79 1.66
CA GLY A 200 3.30 -22.75 0.58
C GLY A 200 2.11 -23.67 0.32
N THR A 201 0.98 -23.51 1.02
CA THR A 201 -0.26 -24.22 0.70
C THR A 201 -0.72 -23.82 -0.71
N SER A 202 -1.01 -24.81 -1.55
CA SER A 202 -1.49 -24.62 -2.93
C SER A 202 -2.86 -25.27 -3.20
N ASP A 203 -3.35 -26.11 -2.28
CA ASP A 203 -4.65 -26.77 -2.36
C ASP A 203 -5.55 -26.31 -1.21
N TYR A 204 -6.57 -25.54 -1.53
CA TYR A 204 -7.56 -24.98 -0.60
C TYR A 204 -8.88 -25.77 -0.59
N THR A 205 -8.97 -26.88 -1.34
CA THR A 205 -10.20 -27.69 -1.51
C THR A 205 -10.77 -28.15 -0.18
N ALA A 206 -9.91 -28.59 0.75
CA ALA A 206 -10.35 -29.04 2.08
C ALA A 206 -10.96 -27.89 2.89
N TYR A 207 -10.35 -26.71 2.88
CA TYR A 207 -10.84 -25.50 3.58
C TYR A 207 -12.18 -25.04 3.00
N LEU A 208 -12.31 -25.00 1.67
CA LEU A 208 -13.57 -24.68 1.00
C LEU A 208 -14.69 -25.67 1.33
N ASN A 209 -14.38 -26.96 1.39
CA ASN A 209 -15.33 -27.98 1.84
C ASN A 209 -15.71 -27.81 3.33
N ASN A 210 -14.77 -27.41 4.18
CA ASN A 210 -15.05 -27.15 5.59
C ASN A 210 -15.99 -25.95 5.75
N ALA A 211 -15.82 -24.90 4.95
CA ALA A 211 -16.74 -23.77 4.92
C ALA A 211 -18.16 -24.19 4.52
N VAL A 212 -18.30 -25.00 3.46
CA VAL A 212 -19.60 -25.56 3.02
C VAL A 212 -20.23 -26.44 4.11
N ASN A 213 -19.48 -27.39 4.64
CA ASN A 213 -19.97 -28.33 5.65
C ASN A 213 -20.28 -27.66 6.98
N GLY A 214 -19.57 -26.57 7.30
CA GLY A 214 -19.81 -25.74 8.48
C GLY A 214 -21.05 -24.84 8.37
N GLY A 215 -21.67 -24.77 7.20
CA GLY A 215 -22.82 -23.93 6.93
C GLY A 215 -22.49 -22.44 6.97
N ALA A 216 -21.32 -22.06 6.46
CA ALA A 216 -20.93 -20.67 6.37
C ALA A 216 -21.78 -19.92 5.32
N ASP A 217 -22.16 -18.68 5.63
CA ASP A 217 -22.87 -17.79 4.72
C ASP A 217 -21.89 -16.98 3.86
N VAL A 218 -20.68 -16.71 4.41
CA VAL A 218 -19.60 -15.96 3.74
C VAL A 218 -18.25 -16.60 4.10
N ILE A 219 -17.26 -16.42 3.23
CA ILE A 219 -15.85 -16.74 3.50
C ILE A 219 -15.08 -15.42 3.58
N PHE A 220 -14.39 -15.15 4.69
CA PHE A 220 -13.45 -14.04 4.85
C PHE A 220 -12.02 -14.57 4.81
N CYS A 221 -11.25 -14.14 3.82
CA CYS A 221 -9.89 -14.66 3.58
C CYS A 221 -8.94 -13.52 3.18
N PRO A 222 -8.44 -12.73 4.14
CA PRO A 222 -7.56 -11.59 3.88
C PRO A 222 -6.13 -12.07 3.61
N THR A 223 -5.84 -12.53 2.41
CA THR A 223 -4.56 -13.13 2.04
C THR A 223 -3.86 -12.38 0.93
N SER A 224 -2.59 -12.75 0.67
CA SER A 224 -1.80 -12.24 -0.45
C SER A 224 -2.51 -12.48 -1.80
N THR A 225 -2.14 -11.69 -2.81
CA THR A 225 -2.71 -11.80 -4.15
C THR A 225 -2.46 -13.16 -4.79
N THR A 226 -1.30 -13.78 -4.54
CA THR A 226 -0.98 -15.14 -5.03
C THR A 226 -1.90 -16.19 -4.44
N VAL A 227 -2.04 -16.21 -3.12
CA VAL A 227 -2.94 -17.13 -2.41
C VAL A 227 -4.39 -16.93 -2.83
N ALA A 228 -4.84 -15.67 -2.89
CA ALA A 228 -6.18 -15.31 -3.30
C ALA A 228 -6.54 -15.82 -4.69
N SER A 229 -5.63 -15.68 -5.66
CA SER A 229 -5.81 -16.18 -7.02
C SER A 229 -6.04 -17.70 -7.04
N LEU A 230 -5.24 -18.46 -6.28
CA LEU A 230 -5.39 -19.91 -6.16
C LEU A 230 -6.74 -20.29 -5.53
N LEU A 231 -7.09 -19.65 -4.43
CA LEU A 231 -8.34 -19.90 -3.72
C LEU A 231 -9.56 -19.57 -4.59
N ILE A 232 -9.57 -18.45 -5.31
CA ILE A 232 -10.64 -18.03 -6.23
C ILE A 232 -10.82 -19.06 -7.35
N ASN A 233 -9.74 -19.49 -7.99
CA ASN A 233 -9.79 -20.51 -9.06
C ASN A 233 -10.37 -21.84 -8.55
N GLN A 234 -9.99 -22.28 -7.33
CA GLN A 234 -10.51 -23.50 -6.74
C GLN A 234 -11.97 -23.34 -6.32
N ALA A 235 -12.34 -22.22 -5.71
CA ALA A 235 -13.72 -21.90 -5.36
C ALA A 235 -14.63 -21.89 -6.61
N ALA A 236 -14.17 -21.32 -7.71
CA ALA A 236 -14.90 -21.36 -8.99
C ALA A 236 -15.07 -22.79 -9.51
N SER A 237 -14.01 -23.61 -9.48
CA SER A 237 -14.03 -25.01 -9.93
C SER A 237 -14.98 -25.89 -9.09
N MET A 238 -15.13 -25.56 -7.80
CA MET A 238 -16.03 -26.23 -6.86
C MET A 238 -17.45 -25.66 -6.89
N ASN A 239 -17.73 -24.62 -7.67
CA ASN A 239 -19.00 -23.91 -7.69
C ASN A 239 -19.42 -23.40 -6.30
N ILE A 240 -18.49 -22.84 -5.55
CA ILE A 240 -18.78 -22.24 -4.24
C ILE A 240 -19.78 -21.08 -4.44
N ALA A 241 -20.90 -21.16 -3.71
CA ALA A 241 -21.97 -20.15 -3.82
C ALA A 241 -21.83 -19.00 -2.81
N MET A 242 -21.03 -19.20 -1.75
CA MET A 242 -20.81 -18.21 -0.71
C MET A 242 -19.97 -17.03 -1.24
N PRO A 243 -20.30 -15.78 -0.87
CA PRO A 243 -19.43 -14.65 -1.15
C PRO A 243 -18.04 -14.82 -0.54
N LEU A 244 -17.02 -14.49 -1.31
CA LEU A 244 -15.63 -14.37 -0.86
C LEU A 244 -15.37 -12.91 -0.49
N LEU A 245 -14.97 -12.68 0.74
CA LEU A 245 -14.71 -11.36 1.29
C LEU A 245 -13.24 -11.26 1.72
N ALA A 246 -12.64 -10.10 1.55
CA ALA A 246 -11.25 -9.89 1.96
C ALA A 246 -10.98 -8.40 2.31
N GLY A 247 -9.75 -8.11 2.66
CA GLY A 247 -9.22 -6.77 2.84
C GLY A 247 -8.69 -6.18 1.54
N ASP A 248 -7.92 -5.14 1.69
CA ASP A 248 -7.37 -4.25 0.66
C ASP A 248 -6.49 -4.96 -0.36
N THR A 249 -5.74 -5.98 0.04
CA THR A 249 -4.88 -6.77 -0.85
C THR A 249 -5.63 -7.38 -2.04
N TRP A 250 -6.95 -7.55 -1.92
CA TRP A 250 -7.75 -8.12 -3.01
C TRP A 250 -8.22 -7.08 -4.02
N GLU A 251 -7.98 -5.81 -3.82
CA GLU A 251 -8.16 -4.80 -4.89
C GLU A 251 -6.96 -4.83 -5.86
N SER A 252 -6.88 -5.87 -6.66
CA SER A 252 -5.77 -6.13 -7.58
C SER A 252 -6.24 -6.69 -8.91
N SER A 253 -5.50 -6.38 -9.99
CA SER A 253 -5.69 -6.99 -11.31
C SER A 253 -5.56 -8.52 -11.27
N VAL A 254 -4.74 -9.06 -10.38
CA VAL A 254 -4.59 -10.51 -10.16
C VAL A 254 -5.92 -11.15 -9.73
N ILE A 255 -6.66 -10.47 -8.88
CA ILE A 255 -7.98 -10.93 -8.42
C ILE A 255 -9.01 -10.85 -9.53
N LEU A 256 -9.00 -9.76 -10.31
CA LEU A 256 -9.89 -9.59 -11.46
C LEU A 256 -9.65 -10.68 -12.51
N ASP A 257 -8.39 -11.00 -12.80
CA ASP A 257 -8.03 -12.06 -13.74
C ASP A 257 -8.48 -13.44 -13.25
N ALA A 258 -8.29 -13.75 -11.97
CA ALA A 258 -8.74 -15.00 -11.36
C ALA A 258 -10.28 -15.11 -11.31
N ALA A 259 -10.98 -13.99 -11.14
CA ALA A 259 -12.44 -13.92 -11.07
C ALA A 259 -13.12 -13.96 -12.44
N LYS A 260 -12.39 -13.65 -13.51
CA LYS A 260 -12.91 -13.47 -14.87
C LYS A 260 -13.76 -14.65 -15.35
N GLY A 261 -15.01 -14.36 -15.76
CA GLY A 261 -15.94 -15.35 -16.29
C GLY A 261 -16.45 -16.36 -15.25
N THR A 262 -16.17 -16.17 -13.97
CA THR A 262 -16.73 -16.98 -12.89
C THR A 262 -18.10 -16.45 -12.44
N ASN A 263 -18.85 -17.26 -11.69
CA ASN A 263 -20.10 -16.84 -11.03
C ASN A 263 -19.87 -16.43 -9.56
N LEU A 264 -18.64 -16.22 -9.15
CA LEU A 264 -18.32 -15.89 -7.77
C LEU A 264 -18.71 -14.44 -7.45
N THR A 265 -19.14 -14.23 -6.22
CA THR A 265 -19.26 -12.90 -5.62
C THR A 265 -18.01 -12.64 -4.80
N ILE A 266 -17.20 -11.67 -5.19
CA ILE A 266 -15.93 -11.33 -4.54
C ILE A 266 -15.98 -9.84 -4.17
N CYS A 267 -15.80 -9.52 -2.87
CA CYS A 267 -15.80 -8.14 -2.39
C CYS A 267 -14.60 -7.90 -1.47
N CYS A 268 -14.06 -6.69 -1.53
CA CYS A 268 -12.96 -6.26 -0.66
C CYS A 268 -13.19 -4.83 -0.15
N SER A 269 -12.59 -4.51 0.99
CA SER A 269 -12.40 -3.14 1.42
C SER A 269 -11.16 -2.55 0.78
N THR A 270 -11.12 -1.23 0.59
CA THR A 270 -9.99 -0.53 0.00
C THR A 270 -9.96 0.93 0.42
N PHE A 271 -8.92 1.67 0.01
CA PHE A 271 -8.59 3.00 0.48
C PHE A 271 -9.13 4.12 -0.41
N PHE A 272 -9.48 3.82 -1.66
CA PHE A 272 -9.74 4.81 -2.69
C PHE A 272 -10.66 4.26 -3.78
N ASP A 273 -11.48 5.15 -4.38
CA ASP A 273 -12.21 4.86 -5.61
C ASP A 273 -11.95 5.95 -6.66
N GLU A 274 -11.61 5.55 -7.88
CA GLU A 274 -11.30 6.49 -8.97
C GLU A 274 -12.47 7.40 -9.39
N ASN A 275 -13.68 7.10 -8.94
CA ASN A 275 -14.88 7.89 -9.16
C ASN A 275 -15.27 8.73 -7.93
N ASP A 276 -14.41 8.79 -6.90
CA ASP A 276 -14.62 9.70 -5.78
C ASP A 276 -14.69 11.14 -6.31
N GLY A 277 -15.74 11.87 -5.92
CA GLY A 277 -15.99 13.23 -6.41
C GLY A 277 -15.03 14.30 -5.88
N ASN A 278 -13.96 13.94 -5.18
CA ASN A 278 -12.92 14.84 -4.72
C ASN A 278 -12.11 15.39 -5.91
N ALA A 279 -11.92 16.72 -5.96
CA ALA A 279 -11.21 17.39 -7.06
C ALA A 279 -9.74 16.97 -7.16
N VAL A 280 -9.05 16.77 -6.02
CA VAL A 280 -7.65 16.30 -5.96
C VAL A 280 -7.55 14.88 -6.53
N ALA A 281 -8.48 14.00 -6.15
CA ALA A 281 -8.59 12.65 -6.67
C ALA A 281 -8.82 12.63 -8.19
N ALA A 282 -9.71 13.48 -8.69
CA ALA A 282 -10.03 13.54 -10.13
C ALA A 282 -8.82 14.00 -10.97
N GLU A 283 -8.04 14.98 -10.50
CA GLU A 283 -6.82 15.43 -11.17
C GLU A 283 -5.76 14.32 -11.18
N PHE A 284 -5.54 13.66 -10.05
CA PHE A 284 -4.64 12.51 -9.95
C PHE A 284 -5.05 11.40 -10.92
N VAL A 285 -6.31 10.95 -10.91
CA VAL A 285 -6.81 9.88 -11.78
C VAL A 285 -6.55 10.20 -13.25
N GLN A 286 -6.87 11.42 -13.68
CA GLN A 286 -6.65 11.83 -15.06
C GLN A 286 -5.17 11.83 -15.43
N GLY A 287 -4.32 12.42 -14.59
CA GLY A 287 -2.89 12.55 -14.83
C GLY A 287 -2.19 11.19 -14.78
N PHE A 288 -2.49 10.35 -13.78
CA PHE A 288 -1.92 9.01 -13.60
C PHE A 288 -2.25 8.09 -14.78
N LYS A 289 -3.52 8.04 -15.23
CA LYS A 289 -3.92 7.28 -16.42
C LYS A 289 -3.19 7.74 -17.68
N ALA A 290 -3.05 9.06 -17.88
CA ALA A 290 -2.31 9.60 -19.02
C ALA A 290 -0.83 9.21 -18.94
N TRP A 291 -0.23 9.29 -17.77
CA TRP A 291 1.17 8.89 -17.53
C TRP A 291 1.38 7.39 -17.74
N LEU A 292 0.51 6.51 -17.22
CA LEU A 292 0.56 5.07 -17.49
C LEU A 292 0.47 4.76 -18.98
N ASN A 293 -0.44 5.40 -19.70
CA ASN A 293 -0.62 5.20 -21.14
C ASN A 293 0.57 5.71 -21.98
N ALA A 294 1.37 6.62 -21.44
CA ALA A 294 2.61 7.08 -22.05
C ALA A 294 3.84 6.22 -21.71
N ASN A 295 3.76 5.36 -20.67
CA ASN A 295 4.88 4.57 -20.14
C ASN A 295 4.52 3.07 -20.11
N ALA A 296 4.88 2.34 -21.17
CA ALA A 296 4.44 0.95 -21.37
C ALA A 296 4.94 -0.03 -20.30
N ASP A 297 6.13 0.16 -19.76
CA ASP A 297 6.71 -0.61 -18.66
C ASP A 297 5.94 -0.37 -17.34
N LYS A 298 5.59 0.87 -17.05
CA LYS A 298 4.77 1.23 -15.88
C LYS A 298 3.35 0.65 -15.99
N LYS A 299 2.77 0.75 -17.18
CA LYS A 299 1.47 0.12 -17.46
C LYS A 299 1.53 -1.40 -17.29
N THR A 300 2.62 -2.06 -17.68
CA THR A 300 2.83 -3.49 -17.45
C THR A 300 2.88 -3.81 -15.95
N ASN A 301 3.57 -3.01 -15.14
CA ASN A 301 3.61 -3.15 -13.69
C ASN A 301 2.22 -2.93 -13.04
N ASN A 302 1.35 -2.17 -13.69
CA ASN A 302 -0.06 -1.99 -13.29
C ASN A 302 -1.01 -3.10 -13.79
N GLY A 303 -0.48 -4.28 -14.16
CA GLY A 303 -1.30 -5.38 -14.68
C GLY A 303 -1.74 -5.20 -16.14
N GLY A 304 -1.05 -4.37 -16.93
CA GLY A 304 -1.28 -4.17 -18.37
C GLY A 304 -2.45 -3.23 -18.73
N ASN A 305 -3.09 -2.63 -17.76
CA ASN A 305 -4.24 -1.72 -17.91
C ASN A 305 -3.97 -0.36 -17.27
N ASP A 306 -4.93 0.57 -17.30
CA ASP A 306 -4.84 1.89 -16.69
C ASP A 306 -5.87 2.11 -15.56
N ILE A 307 -6.35 1.02 -14.97
CA ILE A 307 -7.18 1.09 -13.74
C ILE A 307 -6.30 1.66 -12.62
N VAL A 308 -6.84 2.60 -11.87
CA VAL A 308 -6.14 3.18 -10.73
C VAL A 308 -6.34 2.25 -9.52
N ALA A 309 -5.28 1.54 -9.14
CA ALA A 309 -5.29 0.80 -7.88
C ALA A 309 -5.26 1.76 -6.69
N ALA A 310 -6.02 1.48 -5.65
CA ALA A 310 -6.03 2.32 -4.44
C ALA A 310 -4.65 2.43 -3.80
N VAL A 311 -3.86 1.37 -3.86
CA VAL A 311 -2.48 1.37 -3.35
C VAL A 311 -1.54 2.28 -4.17
N SER A 312 -1.82 2.53 -5.47
CA SER A 312 -1.08 3.53 -6.23
C SER A 312 -1.39 4.95 -5.76
N ALA A 313 -2.64 5.22 -5.36
CA ALA A 313 -3.02 6.51 -4.76
C ALA A 313 -2.34 6.70 -3.39
N LEU A 314 -2.25 5.65 -2.57
CA LEU A 314 -1.50 5.69 -1.30
C LEU A 314 0.00 5.87 -1.51
N GLY A 315 0.61 5.21 -2.51
CA GLY A 315 2.01 5.40 -2.86
C GLY A 315 2.31 6.86 -3.28
N TYR A 316 1.40 7.45 -4.06
CA TYR A 316 1.47 8.88 -4.39
C TYR A 316 1.43 9.75 -3.12
N ASP A 317 0.47 9.50 -2.24
CA ASP A 317 0.32 10.27 -1.00
C ASP A 317 1.53 10.09 -0.06
N ALA A 318 2.08 8.88 0.06
CA ALA A 318 3.27 8.61 0.85
C ALA A 318 4.49 9.42 0.36
N TYR A 319 4.67 9.52 -0.97
CA TYR A 319 5.72 10.38 -1.54
C TYR A 319 5.48 11.86 -1.23
N MET A 320 4.26 12.34 -1.35
CA MET A 320 3.92 13.73 -1.05
C MET A 320 4.11 14.07 0.43
N VAL A 321 3.77 13.15 1.33
CA VAL A 321 4.06 13.28 2.77
C VAL A 321 5.56 13.37 3.02
N ALA A 322 6.37 12.52 2.37
CA ALA A 322 7.83 12.57 2.51
C ALA A 322 8.41 13.91 2.04
N VAL A 323 7.92 14.42 0.91
CA VAL A 323 8.32 15.76 0.40
C VAL A 323 8.01 16.87 1.41
N GLU A 324 6.81 16.85 1.99
CA GLU A 324 6.42 17.86 2.99
C GLU A 324 7.16 17.68 4.32
N ALA A 325 7.47 16.44 4.72
CA ALA A 325 8.28 16.16 5.91
C ALA A 325 9.71 16.70 5.78
N ILE A 326 10.36 16.46 4.64
CA ILE A 326 11.71 17.00 4.35
C ILE A 326 11.71 18.54 4.36
N LYS A 327 10.69 19.16 3.76
CA LYS A 327 10.55 20.62 3.78
C LYS A 327 10.32 21.16 5.19
N ALA A 328 9.45 20.50 5.96
CA ALA A 328 9.15 20.89 7.35
C ALA A 328 10.36 20.75 8.28
N ALA A 329 11.18 19.71 8.07
CA ALA A 329 12.43 19.52 8.79
C ALA A 329 13.46 20.62 8.51
N GLY A 330 13.43 21.25 7.33
CA GLY A 330 14.50 22.16 6.88
C GLY A 330 15.87 21.47 6.76
N SER A 331 15.88 20.14 6.64
CA SER A 331 17.04 19.26 6.65
C SER A 331 16.80 18.04 5.78
N ILE A 332 17.86 17.36 5.37
CA ILE A 332 17.81 16.07 4.68
C ILE A 332 18.26 14.90 5.59
N GLU A 333 18.56 15.18 6.84
CA GLU A 333 18.94 14.17 7.81
C GLU A 333 17.69 13.42 8.35
N GLY A 334 17.77 12.09 8.43
CA GLY A 334 16.63 11.24 8.82
C GLY A 334 16.03 11.60 10.18
N ALA A 335 16.87 11.83 11.19
CA ALA A 335 16.41 12.19 12.54
C ALA A 335 15.61 13.51 12.56
N ASP A 336 16.05 14.53 11.81
CA ASP A 336 15.34 15.81 11.72
C ASP A 336 13.98 15.64 11.00
N ILE A 337 13.94 14.77 9.97
CA ILE A 337 12.71 14.45 9.23
C ILE A 337 11.73 13.69 10.14
N ALA A 338 12.21 12.75 10.94
CA ALA A 338 11.41 12.02 11.92
C ALA A 338 10.78 12.96 12.96
N GLU A 339 11.53 13.95 13.44
CA GLU A 339 11.01 14.97 14.38
C GLU A 339 9.93 15.86 13.75
N ALA A 340 10.02 16.11 12.42
CA ALA A 340 9.07 16.95 11.69
C ALA A 340 7.77 16.24 11.32
N LEU A 341 7.80 14.91 11.07
CA LEU A 341 6.67 14.11 10.58
C LEU A 341 5.36 14.27 11.37
N PRO A 342 5.36 14.33 12.73
CA PRO A 342 4.13 14.52 13.49
C PRO A 342 3.38 15.83 13.18
N SER A 343 4.08 16.83 12.60
CA SER A 343 3.49 18.13 12.24
C SER A 343 2.96 18.18 10.81
N VAL A 344 3.23 17.16 10.01
CA VAL A 344 2.83 17.12 8.59
C VAL A 344 1.34 16.87 8.45
N ALA A 345 0.69 17.71 7.66
CA ALA A 345 -0.70 17.52 7.25
C ALA A 345 -0.87 17.90 5.79
N ILE A 346 -1.50 17.04 4.99
CA ILE A 346 -1.75 17.27 3.57
C ILE A 346 -3.19 16.94 3.18
N ASP A 347 -3.68 17.57 2.14
CA ASP A 347 -4.89 17.14 1.43
C ASP A 347 -4.45 16.16 0.34
N GLY A 348 -4.38 14.88 0.69
CA GLY A 348 -3.95 13.81 -0.21
C GLY A 348 -5.03 13.39 -1.21
N VAL A 349 -4.63 12.56 -2.16
CA VAL A 349 -5.53 11.92 -3.14
C VAL A 349 -6.52 10.99 -2.42
N THR A 350 -6.06 10.29 -1.39
CA THR A 350 -6.89 9.41 -0.56
C THR A 350 -7.58 10.14 0.60
N GLY A 351 -7.74 11.47 0.50
CA GLY A 351 -8.30 12.34 1.53
C GLY A 351 -7.24 12.96 2.44
N ALA A 352 -7.67 13.75 3.42
CA ALA A 352 -6.77 14.40 4.36
C ALA A 352 -5.89 13.38 5.10
N ILE A 353 -4.60 13.73 5.26
CA ILE A 353 -3.62 12.94 5.99
C ILE A 353 -2.99 13.81 7.05
N SER A 354 -3.06 13.38 8.28
CA SER A 354 -2.32 13.87 9.44
C SER A 354 -2.12 12.67 10.37
N PHE A 355 -1.22 12.78 11.31
CA PHE A 355 -0.80 11.65 12.14
C PHE A 355 -1.26 11.81 13.58
N ASP A 356 -1.52 10.70 14.24
CA ASP A 356 -1.70 10.62 15.68
C ASP A 356 -0.33 10.52 16.41
N GLU A 357 -0.38 10.31 17.72
CA GLU A 357 0.81 10.28 18.57
C GLU A 357 1.78 9.13 18.27
N ILE A 358 1.32 8.07 17.58
CA ILE A 358 2.12 6.89 17.25
C ILE A 358 2.41 6.76 15.75
N GLY A 359 2.06 7.76 14.94
CA GLY A 359 2.34 7.79 13.51
C GLY A 359 1.28 7.17 12.61
N ASP A 360 0.11 6.84 13.13
CA ASP A 360 -1.02 6.37 12.33
C ASP A 360 -1.75 7.54 11.68
N ALA A 361 -2.12 7.38 10.40
CA ALA A 361 -2.92 8.39 9.72
C ALA A 361 -4.35 8.45 10.28
N ASN A 362 -4.88 9.66 10.43
CA ASN A 362 -6.27 9.92 10.81
C ASN A 362 -7.23 9.61 9.64
N LYS A 363 -7.34 8.32 9.29
CA LYS A 363 -8.21 7.82 8.22
C LYS A 363 -9.48 7.22 8.83
N ASP A 364 -10.61 7.71 8.39
CA ASP A 364 -11.92 7.38 8.95
C ASP A 364 -12.91 6.79 7.93
N MET A 365 -12.47 6.54 6.70
CA MET A 365 -13.31 6.04 5.62
C MET A 365 -12.67 4.86 4.87
N ALA A 366 -13.49 3.86 4.58
CA ALA A 366 -13.15 2.75 3.69
C ALA A 366 -14.14 2.68 2.52
N TYR A 367 -13.67 2.22 1.39
CA TYR A 367 -14.46 1.90 0.21
C TYR A 367 -14.66 0.40 0.13
N ILE A 368 -15.83 -0.06 -0.26
CA ILE A 368 -16.10 -1.46 -0.55
C ILE A 368 -16.32 -1.61 -2.03
N LYS A 369 -15.57 -2.51 -2.65
CA LYS A 369 -15.64 -2.81 -4.08
C LYS A 369 -15.99 -4.28 -4.30
N LYS A 370 -16.61 -4.55 -5.45
CA LYS A 370 -16.95 -5.88 -5.92
C LYS A 370 -16.25 -6.14 -7.24
N ALA A 371 -15.60 -7.30 -7.37
CA ALA A 371 -15.05 -7.73 -8.65
C ALA A 371 -16.19 -7.99 -9.65
N ASN A 372 -16.13 -7.30 -10.80
CA ASN A 372 -17.00 -7.54 -11.94
C ASN A 372 -16.34 -8.57 -12.85
N THR A 373 -16.86 -9.79 -12.81
CA THR A 373 -16.28 -10.95 -13.50
C THR A 373 -16.47 -10.90 -15.04
N GLU A 374 -17.33 -10.03 -15.55
CA GLU A 374 -17.60 -9.86 -16.98
C GLU A 374 -16.71 -8.76 -17.59
N THR A 375 -16.67 -7.59 -16.94
CA THR A 375 -15.91 -6.42 -17.43
C THR A 375 -14.46 -6.40 -16.98
N VAL A 376 -14.09 -7.29 -16.02
CA VAL A 376 -12.75 -7.38 -15.44
C VAL A 376 -12.34 -6.03 -14.82
N SER A 377 -13.20 -5.50 -13.97
CA SER A 377 -13.05 -4.24 -13.26
C SER A 377 -13.59 -4.38 -11.84
N PHE A 378 -13.35 -3.38 -11.00
CA PHE A 378 -14.03 -3.28 -9.71
C PHE A 378 -15.21 -2.32 -9.81
N ASP A 379 -16.38 -2.78 -9.37
CA ASP A 379 -17.55 -1.95 -9.20
C ASP A 379 -17.55 -1.38 -7.77
N PHE A 380 -17.74 -0.08 -7.62
CA PHE A 380 -17.99 0.55 -6.33
C PHE A 380 -19.32 0.04 -5.74
N VAL A 381 -19.29 -0.33 -4.45
CA VAL A 381 -20.49 -0.80 -3.73
C VAL A 381 -20.98 0.27 -2.75
N LYS A 382 -20.14 0.67 -1.81
CA LYS A 382 -20.45 1.71 -0.82
C LYS A 382 -19.16 2.21 -0.13
N THR A 383 -19.26 3.35 0.52
CA THR A 383 -18.31 3.77 1.54
C THR A 383 -18.80 3.32 2.91
N GLN A 384 -17.88 3.25 3.88
CA GLN A 384 -18.20 3.09 5.29
C GLN A 384 -17.21 3.89 6.14
N SER A 385 -17.75 4.71 7.06
CA SER A 385 -16.94 5.54 7.94
C SER A 385 -16.91 4.99 9.38
N VAL A 386 -15.93 5.42 10.17
CA VAL A 386 -15.84 5.12 11.60
C VAL A 386 -17.09 5.58 12.34
N ALA A 387 -17.65 6.76 11.98
CA ALA A 387 -18.85 7.31 12.61
C ALA A 387 -20.11 6.45 12.38
N GLU A 388 -20.20 5.79 11.21
CA GLU A 388 -21.31 4.88 10.89
C GLU A 388 -21.24 3.57 11.68
N LEU A 389 -20.01 3.11 12.01
CA LEU A 389 -19.79 1.89 12.81
C LEU A 389 -20.07 2.09 14.31
N ALA A 390 -20.10 3.34 14.78
CA ALA A 390 -20.34 3.68 16.18
C ALA A 390 -21.83 3.73 16.56
N ASN A 391 -22.75 3.60 15.59
CA ASN A 391 -24.20 3.61 15.75
C ASN A 391 -24.82 2.23 15.57
#